data_108543bc720b6d1c9dad92ba49aac208
#
_entry.id   108543bc720b6d1c9dad92ba49aac208
#
_cell.length_a   1.000
_cell.length_b   1.000
_cell.length_c   1.000
_cell.angle_alpha   90.00
_cell.angle_beta   90.00
_cell.angle_gamma   90.00
#
_symmetry.space_group_name_H-M   'P 1'
#
loop_
_entity.id
_entity.type
_entity.pdbx_description
1 polymer ?
#
loop_
_entity_poly.entity_id
_entity_poly.type
_entity_poly.pdbx_seq_one_letter_code
_entity_poly.pdbx_strand_id
1 'polypeptide(L)'
;MKKICIPLTIAALAFANAQQKFEEVTPTSFKDFYYGKASIGDVNNDGFKDVFFTGTVDEDGDNYPDITKNELYKNDNGTFVPLQLFPENAVHFSDNKFIDFDNDGLLDLVTTGLSYNDVVNYRTYRWKNTGTKFELQDNLDGRTFGNIEVFDLNHDGLLDYAVNGLRFIENVGFEYKTDVYLNSKTGFLDKRKDIIPEGRQYGKLRVFDIDNDGYLDAVLFGLNENTEEKFTIYKNNKGTFEISQELDGFQNGDLNYADFDSDGDLDFVISSLDKEGKYHLIYFKNNGGIFTPHQEINSDHLNDSSIDIGDINGDGYYDFIAIGSGKNSANNVTSVFIYNPTTDNFEEQYFDIDPVGGNGGINLFDFNNDNNLDVLLYGFDWKISGYPYVTKLFKNIQSITNKAPEPPTYLSATVSADKVTFEWSSGNDDKTPSKALQYEFIVGSAPGKSDIAKYTVTTPHWFLQKENLPNTIYWRVKSIDASKVLSNDSEEKVVSNLSVNNITKESGAVLYPNPVKDVLNIRTEAKVKSYRITNTSGQVVLSKTTDEKSINLSGLSKGLYIVEITFEDAKPLSAKIIVN
;
A
#
# COMPACT_ATOMS: atom_id res chain seq x y z
N MET A 1 -51.91 44.48 48.04
CA MET A 1 -50.59 43.83 47.92
C MET A 1 -50.80 42.46 47.31
N LYS A 2 -50.59 42.29 46.00
CA LYS A 2 -50.67 40.99 45.30
C LYS A 2 -49.32 40.39 45.31
N LYS A 3 -49.15 39.24 45.95
CA LYS A 3 -47.91 38.44 45.89
C LYS A 3 -47.85 37.72 44.54
N ILE A 4 -46.85 38.04 43.73
CA ILE A 4 -46.50 37.33 42.52
C ILE A 4 -45.61 36.17 42.91
N CYS A 5 -46.09 34.93 42.77
CA CYS A 5 -45.28 33.72 42.82
C CYS A 5 -44.68 33.50 41.42
N ILE A 6 -43.37 33.57 41.31
CA ILE A 6 -42.61 33.13 40.12
C ILE A 6 -42.32 31.65 40.30
N PRO A 7 -42.76 30.77 39.40
CA PRO A 7 -42.33 29.38 39.47
C PRO A 7 -40.85 29.26 39.02
N LEU A 8 -40.03 28.75 39.90
CA LEU A 8 -38.64 28.37 39.59
C LEU A 8 -38.67 27.09 38.77
N THR A 9 -38.55 27.22 37.46
CA THR A 9 -38.34 26.04 36.60
C THR A 9 -36.92 25.57 36.78
N ILE A 10 -36.70 24.48 37.52
CA ILE A 10 -35.46 23.75 37.57
C ILE A 10 -35.32 23.02 36.22
N ALA A 11 -34.50 23.57 35.33
CA ALA A 11 -34.01 22.83 34.17
C ALA A 11 -33.10 21.73 34.69
N ALA A 12 -33.60 20.50 34.74
CA ALA A 12 -32.77 19.33 34.88
C ALA A 12 -31.92 19.23 33.60
N LEU A 13 -30.65 19.60 33.69
CA LEU A 13 -29.64 19.20 32.75
C LEU A 13 -29.55 17.67 32.82
N ALA A 14 -30.22 17.01 31.87
CA ALA A 14 -29.91 15.63 31.59
C ALA A 14 -28.48 15.62 31.06
N PHE A 15 -27.54 15.22 31.90
CA PHE A 15 -26.27 14.69 31.40
C PHE A 15 -26.67 13.45 30.59
N ALA A 16 -26.71 13.56 29.29
CA ALA A 16 -26.66 12.40 28.44
C ALA A 16 -25.35 11.67 28.87
N ASN A 17 -25.49 10.52 29.49
CA ASN A 17 -24.36 9.62 29.65
C ASN A 17 -23.85 9.38 28.23
N ALA A 18 -22.66 9.89 27.91
CA ALA A 18 -22.01 9.55 26.66
C ALA A 18 -21.90 8.02 26.67
N GLN A 19 -22.56 7.38 25.71
CA GLN A 19 -22.49 5.93 25.59
C GLN A 19 -21.03 5.59 25.29
N GLN A 20 -20.44 4.70 26.09
CA GLN A 20 -19.09 4.21 25.83
C GLN A 20 -19.05 3.65 24.40
N LYS A 21 -18.04 4.05 23.63
CA LYS A 21 -17.90 3.67 22.22
C LYS A 21 -16.83 2.59 22.02
N PHE A 22 -15.83 2.54 22.90
CA PHE A 22 -14.77 1.54 22.90
C PHE A 22 -14.61 0.94 24.29
N GLU A 23 -14.22 -0.33 24.34
CA GLU A 23 -13.92 -1.07 25.56
C GLU A 23 -12.51 -1.65 25.48
N GLU A 24 -11.69 -1.40 26.50
CA GLU A 24 -10.34 -1.97 26.57
C GLU A 24 -10.41 -3.48 26.78
N VAL A 25 -9.72 -4.22 25.91
CA VAL A 25 -9.60 -5.68 26.00
C VAL A 25 -8.53 -6.03 27.01
N THR A 26 -8.93 -6.57 28.16
CA THR A 26 -8.01 -6.95 29.22
C THR A 26 -8.32 -8.36 29.76
N PRO A 27 -7.28 -9.20 30.03
CA PRO A 27 -5.87 -8.95 29.74
C PRO A 27 -5.54 -9.20 28.27
N THR A 28 -4.56 -8.48 27.74
CA THR A 28 -3.90 -8.83 26.48
C THR A 28 -2.60 -9.60 26.75
N SER A 29 -2.12 -10.37 25.78
CA SER A 29 -0.82 -11.04 25.86
C SER A 29 0.31 -10.21 25.26
N PHE A 30 -0.01 -9.05 24.71
CA PHE A 30 0.98 -8.15 24.13
C PHE A 30 1.99 -7.67 25.17
N LYS A 31 3.24 -7.58 24.77
CA LYS A 31 4.27 -6.81 25.50
C LYS A 31 4.14 -5.34 25.18
N ASP A 32 4.68 -4.53 26.05
CA ASP A 32 4.76 -3.09 25.86
C ASP A 32 5.97 -2.75 25.01
N PHE A 33 5.72 -2.30 23.77
CA PHE A 33 6.75 -2.01 22.77
C PHE A 33 7.07 -0.52 22.71
N TYR A 34 8.37 -0.24 22.60
CA TYR A 34 8.97 1.10 22.53
C TYR A 34 9.64 1.27 21.17
N TYR A 35 9.59 2.48 20.60
CA TYR A 35 10.34 2.85 19.39
C TYR A 35 10.19 1.89 18.21
N GLY A 36 9.01 1.31 18.07
CA GLY A 36 8.71 0.35 17.03
C GLY A 36 7.41 0.64 16.30
N LYS A 37 7.04 -0.29 15.46
CA LYS A 37 5.78 -0.28 14.70
C LYS A 37 5.12 -1.65 14.75
N ALA A 38 3.80 -1.65 14.51
CA ALA A 38 3.03 -2.86 14.32
C ALA A 38 2.54 -2.98 12.88
N SER A 39 2.57 -4.20 12.34
CA SER A 39 1.88 -4.57 11.11
C SER A 39 0.77 -5.58 11.38
N ILE A 40 -0.32 -5.44 10.65
CA ILE A 40 -1.52 -6.25 10.77
C ILE A 40 -1.69 -7.09 9.50
N GLY A 41 -1.91 -8.39 9.63
CA GLY A 41 -2.14 -9.28 8.49
C GLY A 41 -2.53 -10.69 8.92
N ASP A 42 -3.26 -11.40 8.09
CA ASP A 42 -3.57 -12.82 8.29
C ASP A 42 -2.41 -13.66 7.73
N VAL A 43 -1.42 -13.97 8.58
CA VAL A 43 -0.18 -14.64 8.14
C VAL A 43 -0.33 -16.15 8.00
N ASN A 44 -1.41 -16.71 8.50
CA ASN A 44 -1.66 -18.16 8.49
C ASN A 44 -2.92 -18.55 7.68
N ASN A 45 -3.59 -17.57 7.06
CA ASN A 45 -4.81 -17.73 6.26
C ASN A 45 -5.98 -18.39 7.04
N ASP A 46 -6.11 -18.09 8.35
CA ASP A 46 -7.23 -18.61 9.17
C ASP A 46 -8.42 -17.63 9.23
N GLY A 47 -8.31 -16.47 8.61
CA GLY A 47 -9.33 -15.43 8.51
C GLY A 47 -9.30 -14.41 9.64
N PHE A 48 -8.40 -14.54 10.61
CA PHE A 48 -8.18 -13.56 11.66
C PHE A 48 -6.88 -12.78 11.41
N LYS A 49 -6.88 -11.50 11.73
CA LYS A 49 -5.69 -10.63 11.55
C LYS A 49 -4.73 -10.83 12.72
N ASP A 50 -3.51 -11.23 12.39
CA ASP A 50 -2.38 -11.36 13.32
C ASP A 50 -1.64 -10.01 13.46
N VAL A 51 -0.79 -9.88 14.49
CA VAL A 51 -0.05 -8.65 14.78
C VAL A 51 1.44 -8.95 14.92
N PHE A 52 2.26 -8.23 14.17
CA PHE A 52 3.71 -8.27 14.30
C PHE A 52 4.24 -6.94 14.82
N PHE A 53 5.02 -6.98 15.89
CA PHE A 53 5.69 -5.81 16.47
C PHE A 53 7.19 -5.84 16.23
N THR A 54 7.74 -4.65 15.93
CA THR A 54 9.17 -4.35 16.10
C THR A 54 9.33 -3.36 17.27
N GLY A 55 10.51 -3.29 17.87
CA GLY A 55 10.81 -2.29 18.89
C GLY A 55 11.68 -2.83 20.04
N THR A 56 11.69 -2.08 21.14
CA THR A 56 12.32 -2.49 22.39
C THR A 56 11.26 -2.77 23.45
N VAL A 57 11.58 -3.57 24.43
CA VAL A 57 10.71 -3.88 25.57
C VAL A 57 11.48 -3.71 26.88
N ASP A 58 10.76 -3.39 27.94
CA ASP A 58 11.23 -3.41 29.31
C ASP A 58 10.99 -4.83 29.87
N GLU A 59 12.04 -5.55 30.27
CA GLU A 59 11.91 -6.91 30.81
C GLU A 59 12.00 -6.97 32.33
N ASP A 60 12.67 -5.99 32.97
CA ASP A 60 12.86 -5.98 34.42
C ASP A 60 11.87 -5.08 35.17
N GLY A 61 11.06 -4.29 34.46
CA GLY A 61 9.99 -3.46 35.01
C GLY A 61 10.46 -2.14 35.61
N ASP A 62 11.62 -1.64 35.22
CA ASP A 62 12.17 -0.37 35.68
C ASP A 62 11.68 0.84 34.85
N ASN A 63 10.86 0.61 33.84
CA ASN A 63 10.32 1.55 32.85
C ASN A 63 11.37 2.10 31.85
N TYR A 64 12.50 1.41 31.68
CA TYR A 64 13.46 1.69 30.63
C TYR A 64 13.57 0.50 29.66
N PRO A 65 13.78 0.74 28.36
CA PRO A 65 13.89 -0.34 27.39
C PRO A 65 15.21 -1.10 27.56
N ASP A 66 15.14 -2.40 27.81
CA ASP A 66 16.29 -3.28 28.02
C ASP A 66 16.78 -3.93 26.74
N ILE A 67 15.85 -4.42 25.94
CA ILE A 67 16.17 -5.31 24.84
C ILE A 67 15.33 -5.02 23.61
N THR A 68 15.97 -5.05 22.44
CA THR A 68 15.27 -4.98 21.17
C THR A 68 14.63 -6.33 20.87
N LYS A 69 13.34 -6.32 20.55
CA LYS A 69 12.55 -7.51 20.19
C LYS A 69 11.68 -7.25 18.99
N ASN A 70 11.56 -8.29 18.16
CA ASN A 70 10.51 -8.39 17.17
C ASN A 70 9.69 -9.63 17.53
N GLU A 71 8.38 -9.50 17.58
CA GLU A 71 7.50 -10.57 18.04
C GLU A 71 6.20 -10.61 17.20
N LEU A 72 5.85 -11.82 16.78
CA LEU A 72 4.60 -12.11 16.07
C LEU A 72 3.61 -12.73 17.05
N TYR A 73 2.40 -12.18 17.06
CA TYR A 73 1.25 -12.69 17.82
C TYR A 73 0.20 -13.20 16.86
N LYS A 74 -0.16 -14.45 17.02
CA LYS A 74 -1.32 -15.04 16.34
C LYS A 74 -2.61 -14.59 17.02
N ASN A 75 -3.59 -14.24 16.22
CA ASN A 75 -4.97 -14.05 16.67
C ASN A 75 -5.72 -15.38 16.63
N ASP A 76 -6.04 -15.92 17.78
CA ASP A 76 -6.86 -17.13 17.92
C ASP A 76 -8.29 -16.73 18.30
N ASN A 77 -9.09 -16.37 17.28
CA ASN A 77 -10.49 -15.97 17.42
C ASN A 77 -10.70 -14.83 18.45
N GLY A 78 -9.96 -13.74 18.27
CA GLY A 78 -10.04 -12.55 19.14
C GLY A 78 -9.09 -12.58 20.35
N THR A 79 -8.33 -13.65 20.53
CA THR A 79 -7.32 -13.77 21.59
C THR A 79 -5.93 -13.85 20.96
N PHE A 80 -5.05 -12.93 21.32
CA PHE A 80 -3.70 -12.93 20.80
C PHE A 80 -2.77 -13.82 21.63
N VAL A 81 -1.97 -14.65 20.96
CA VAL A 81 -0.97 -15.51 21.58
C VAL A 81 0.38 -15.36 20.88
N PRO A 82 1.51 -15.30 21.61
CA PRO A 82 2.83 -15.22 20.99
C PRO A 82 3.06 -16.43 20.07
N LEU A 83 3.46 -16.19 18.83
CA LEU A 83 3.71 -17.23 17.83
C LEU A 83 5.19 -17.41 17.55
N GLN A 84 5.92 -16.32 17.26
CA GLN A 84 7.35 -16.37 16.94
C GLN A 84 8.10 -15.14 17.44
N LEU A 85 9.28 -15.38 18.01
CA LEU A 85 10.28 -14.37 18.38
C LEU A 85 11.36 -14.30 17.30
N PHE A 86 11.93 -13.11 17.09
CA PHE A 86 13.02 -12.83 16.14
C PHE A 86 14.21 -12.15 16.86
N PRO A 87 14.86 -12.82 17.84
CA PRO A 87 15.77 -12.16 18.77
C PRO A 87 17.09 -11.72 18.13
N GLU A 88 17.60 -12.46 17.15
CA GLU A 88 18.93 -12.20 16.55
C GLU A 88 18.91 -11.05 15.52
N ASN A 89 17.73 -10.69 15.02
CA ASN A 89 17.54 -9.72 13.93
C ASN A 89 16.48 -8.70 14.28
N ALA A 90 16.34 -8.37 15.55
CA ALA A 90 15.39 -7.39 16.02
C ALA A 90 15.86 -5.97 15.70
N VAL A 91 14.91 -5.09 15.44
CA VAL A 91 15.13 -3.68 15.08
C VAL A 91 14.22 -2.75 15.88
N HIS A 92 14.70 -1.53 16.15
CA HIS A 92 13.93 -0.45 16.74
C HIS A 92 14.19 0.87 16.01
N PHE A 93 13.49 1.95 16.35
CA PHE A 93 13.32 3.14 15.49
C PHE A 93 13.02 2.70 14.06
N SER A 94 12.06 1.81 13.95
CA SER A 94 11.89 0.89 12.84
C SER A 94 10.54 1.08 12.16
N ASP A 95 10.44 0.47 11.00
CA ASP A 95 9.17 0.15 10.36
C ASP A 95 9.16 -1.32 9.91
N ASN A 96 7.97 -1.85 9.71
CA ASN A 96 7.77 -3.21 9.21
C ASN A 96 6.51 -3.28 8.35
N LYS A 97 6.48 -4.20 7.38
CA LYS A 97 5.33 -4.43 6.51
C LYS A 97 5.21 -5.91 6.15
N PHE A 98 3.99 -6.40 6.18
CA PHE A 98 3.65 -7.65 5.52
C PHE A 98 3.55 -7.46 4.00
N ILE A 99 4.07 -8.42 3.26
CA ILE A 99 4.14 -8.43 1.80
C ILE A 99 4.20 -9.87 1.31
N ASP A 100 3.33 -10.28 0.40
CA ASP A 100 3.47 -11.56 -0.32
C ASP A 100 4.39 -11.32 -1.52
N PHE A 101 5.71 -11.51 -1.35
CA PHE A 101 6.68 -11.13 -2.37
C PHE A 101 6.89 -12.18 -3.46
N ASP A 102 6.39 -13.39 -3.32
CA ASP A 102 6.48 -14.43 -4.35
C ASP A 102 5.09 -14.93 -4.83
N ASN A 103 4.03 -14.26 -4.39
CA ASN A 103 2.64 -14.54 -4.73
C ASN A 103 2.25 -16.01 -4.45
N ASP A 104 2.74 -16.58 -3.36
CA ASP A 104 2.36 -17.93 -2.92
C ASP A 104 1.09 -17.94 -2.04
N GLY A 105 0.58 -16.75 -1.70
CA GLY A 105 -0.62 -16.53 -0.90
C GLY A 105 -0.36 -16.49 0.60
N LEU A 106 0.89 -16.54 1.04
CA LEU A 106 1.31 -16.32 2.42
C LEU A 106 1.95 -14.93 2.55
N LEU A 107 1.57 -14.20 3.58
CA LEU A 107 2.20 -12.92 3.86
C LEU A 107 3.60 -13.13 4.42
N ASP A 108 4.60 -12.67 3.69
CA ASP A 108 5.99 -12.54 4.12
C ASP A 108 6.19 -11.23 4.91
N LEU A 109 7.42 -10.90 5.29
CA LEU A 109 7.68 -9.75 6.14
C LEU A 109 8.97 -9.03 5.72
N VAL A 110 8.91 -7.70 5.72
CA VAL A 110 10.08 -6.81 5.63
C VAL A 110 10.14 -5.96 6.89
N THR A 111 11.33 -5.87 7.51
CA THR A 111 11.59 -5.00 8.67
C THR A 111 12.81 -4.13 8.39
N THR A 112 12.81 -2.87 8.84
CA THR A 112 13.96 -1.96 8.75
C THR A 112 14.13 -1.18 10.04
N GLY A 113 15.37 -0.82 10.39
CA GLY A 113 15.65 -0.02 11.58
C GLY A 113 17.08 -0.20 12.11
N LEU A 114 17.28 0.19 13.37
CA LEU A 114 18.51 -0.03 14.11
C LEU A 114 18.51 -1.40 14.76
N SER A 115 19.56 -2.17 14.53
CA SER A 115 19.84 -3.44 15.21
C SER A 115 21.05 -3.28 16.13
N TYR A 116 20.93 -3.78 17.38
CA TYR A 116 22.03 -3.82 18.35
C TYR A 116 22.50 -5.26 18.54
N ASN A 117 23.51 -5.67 17.75
CA ASN A 117 24.26 -6.87 17.99
C ASN A 117 25.73 -6.43 18.21
N ASP A 118 26.05 -5.98 19.42
CA ASP A 118 27.37 -5.45 19.84
C ASP A 118 27.81 -4.13 19.14
N VAL A 119 27.28 -3.83 17.97
CA VAL A 119 27.54 -2.60 17.19
C VAL A 119 26.23 -2.09 16.60
N VAL A 120 26.04 -0.77 16.61
CA VAL A 120 24.90 -0.12 15.95
C VAL A 120 24.93 -0.37 14.45
N ASN A 121 23.96 -1.06 13.94
CA ASN A 121 23.80 -1.38 12.53
C ASN A 121 22.43 -0.93 12.02
N TYR A 122 22.41 -0.38 10.81
CA TYR A 122 21.18 -0.07 10.09
C TYR A 122 20.86 -1.26 9.19
N ARG A 123 19.75 -1.95 9.44
CA ARG A 123 19.41 -3.21 8.77
C ARG A 123 18.01 -3.21 8.18
N THR A 124 17.88 -3.86 7.04
CA THR A 124 16.61 -4.30 6.47
C THR A 124 16.67 -5.81 6.35
N TYR A 125 15.71 -6.49 6.97
CA TYR A 125 15.59 -7.94 6.91
C TYR A 125 14.35 -8.31 6.10
N ARG A 126 14.49 -9.33 5.24
CA ARG A 126 13.38 -9.97 4.55
C ARG A 126 13.19 -11.37 5.08
N TRP A 127 11.96 -11.70 5.40
CA TRP A 127 11.58 -12.95 6.02
C TRP A 127 10.52 -13.64 5.16
N LYS A 128 10.80 -14.88 4.74
CA LYS A 128 9.85 -15.72 4.03
C LYS A 128 8.96 -16.45 5.01
N ASN A 129 7.65 -16.35 4.82
CA ASN A 129 6.68 -17.20 5.51
C ASN A 129 6.61 -18.58 4.82
N THR A 130 6.86 -19.62 5.57
CA THR A 130 6.84 -21.02 5.08
C THR A 130 5.51 -21.73 5.41
N GLY A 131 4.51 -20.99 5.91
CA GLY A 131 3.26 -21.52 6.42
C GLY A 131 3.35 -22.09 7.83
N THR A 132 4.57 -22.26 8.36
CA THR A 132 4.81 -22.77 9.74
C THR A 132 5.67 -21.83 10.58
N LYS A 133 6.51 -21.03 9.94
CA LYS A 133 7.42 -20.05 10.56
C LYS A 133 7.91 -19.04 9.52
N PHE A 134 8.46 -17.94 10.00
CA PHE A 134 9.24 -17.02 9.19
C PHE A 134 10.72 -17.39 9.18
N GLU A 135 11.33 -17.43 8.01
CA GLU A 135 12.74 -17.74 7.80
C GLU A 135 13.45 -16.55 7.15
N LEU A 136 14.61 -16.16 7.72
CA LEU A 136 15.40 -15.06 7.18
C LEU A 136 15.89 -15.41 5.76
N GLN A 137 15.60 -14.54 4.79
CA GLN A 137 16.07 -14.63 3.42
C GLN A 137 17.26 -13.71 3.18
N ASP A 138 17.18 -12.47 3.62
CA ASP A 138 18.19 -11.45 3.38
C ASP A 138 18.42 -10.55 4.59
N ASN A 139 19.67 -10.06 4.67
CA ASN A 139 20.14 -9.09 5.62
C ASN A 139 20.82 -7.95 4.84
N LEU A 140 20.10 -6.89 4.60
CA LEU A 140 20.50 -5.77 3.75
C LEU A 140 20.83 -4.54 4.59
N ASP A 141 21.52 -3.56 3.97
CA ASP A 141 21.64 -2.23 4.54
C ASP A 141 20.25 -1.60 4.73
N GLY A 142 19.96 -1.15 5.92
CA GLY A 142 18.68 -0.56 6.29
C GLY A 142 18.75 0.94 6.56
N ARG A 143 17.61 1.47 6.95
CA ARG A 143 17.42 2.87 7.33
C ARG A 143 16.57 2.97 8.57
N THR A 144 16.64 4.13 9.23
CA THR A 144 15.88 4.45 10.42
C THR A 144 15.23 5.82 10.31
N PHE A 145 14.32 6.14 11.23
CA PHE A 145 13.58 7.41 11.28
C PHE A 145 12.83 7.75 9.98
N GLY A 146 12.42 6.73 9.26
CA GLY A 146 11.60 6.81 8.07
C GLY A 146 10.57 5.70 8.05
N ASN A 147 10.31 5.12 6.87
CA ASN A 147 9.31 4.05 6.75
C ASN A 147 9.55 3.13 5.55
N ILE A 148 8.76 2.05 5.51
CA ILE A 148 8.63 1.14 4.38
C ILE A 148 7.31 1.43 3.67
N GLU A 149 7.33 1.49 2.34
CA GLU A 149 6.15 1.44 1.48
C GLU A 149 6.21 0.22 0.57
N VAL A 150 5.03 -0.39 0.31
CA VAL A 150 4.88 -1.60 -0.50
C VAL A 150 3.94 -1.30 -1.67
N PHE A 151 4.35 -1.62 -2.88
CA PHE A 151 3.63 -1.29 -4.12
C PHE A 151 4.14 -2.13 -5.29
N ASP A 152 3.40 -2.20 -6.39
CA ASP A 152 3.88 -2.73 -7.68
C ASP A 152 4.24 -1.54 -8.60
N LEU A 153 5.50 -1.09 -8.55
CA LEU A 153 5.94 0.12 -9.25
C LEU A 153 6.05 -0.06 -10.75
N ASN A 154 6.45 -1.23 -11.18
CA ASN A 154 6.73 -1.54 -12.58
C ASN A 154 5.56 -2.27 -13.28
N HIS A 155 4.48 -2.53 -12.55
CA HIS A 155 3.27 -3.23 -13.02
C HIS A 155 3.56 -4.62 -13.57
N ASP A 156 4.48 -5.36 -12.96
CA ASP A 156 4.78 -6.73 -13.35
C ASP A 156 3.96 -7.78 -12.56
N GLY A 157 3.17 -7.33 -11.60
CA GLY A 157 2.30 -8.13 -10.75
C GLY A 157 2.96 -8.60 -9.45
N LEU A 158 4.23 -8.31 -9.24
CA LEU A 158 4.94 -8.62 -8.01
C LEU A 158 5.05 -7.35 -7.15
N LEU A 159 4.87 -7.50 -5.85
CA LEU A 159 5.03 -6.39 -4.95
C LEU A 159 6.51 -6.01 -4.78
N ASP A 160 6.80 -4.75 -5.02
CA ASP A 160 8.05 -4.06 -4.74
C ASP A 160 7.98 -3.40 -3.36
N TYR A 161 9.09 -2.86 -2.87
CA TYR A 161 9.06 -2.03 -1.69
C TYR A 161 10.14 -0.94 -1.72
N ALA A 162 9.88 0.16 -1.00
CA ALA A 162 10.84 1.21 -0.74
C ALA A 162 11.14 1.34 0.75
N VAL A 163 12.39 1.66 1.09
CA VAL A 163 12.83 2.00 2.43
C VAL A 163 13.33 3.44 2.42
N ASN A 164 12.57 4.33 3.05
CA ASN A 164 12.93 5.74 3.23
C ASN A 164 13.58 5.95 4.61
N GLY A 165 14.50 6.91 4.72
CA GLY A 165 15.10 7.30 5.98
C GLY A 165 16.59 7.65 5.88
N LEU A 166 17.25 7.62 7.02
CA LEU A 166 18.69 7.86 7.12
C LEU A 166 19.45 6.60 7.57
N ARG A 167 20.74 6.59 7.28
CA ARG A 167 21.74 5.74 7.94
C ARG A 167 23.04 6.47 8.13
N PHE A 168 23.82 6.09 9.14
CA PHE A 168 25.18 6.58 9.32
C PHE A 168 26.17 5.63 8.61
N ILE A 169 27.07 6.20 7.82
CA ILE A 169 28.14 5.48 7.15
C ILE A 169 29.48 5.96 7.73
N GLU A 170 30.27 5.05 8.26
CA GLU A 170 31.56 5.37 8.83
C GLU A 170 32.45 6.11 7.82
N ASN A 171 33.14 7.18 8.26
CA ASN A 171 33.97 8.08 7.45
C ASN A 171 33.24 8.89 6.36
N VAL A 172 31.91 8.78 6.23
CA VAL A 172 31.09 9.54 5.26
C VAL A 172 30.12 10.47 5.99
N GLY A 173 29.46 9.97 7.06
CA GLY A 173 28.41 10.69 7.79
C GLY A 173 27.02 10.12 7.54
N PHE A 174 26.00 10.94 7.76
CA PHE A 174 24.62 10.54 7.52
C PHE A 174 24.27 10.58 6.03
N GLU A 175 23.65 9.51 5.55
CA GLU A 175 23.08 9.39 4.22
C GLU A 175 21.55 9.36 4.33
N TYR A 176 20.87 10.24 3.58
CA TYR A 176 19.40 10.36 3.51
C TYR A 176 18.96 9.90 2.14
N LYS A 177 18.25 8.78 2.07
CA LYS A 177 17.80 8.19 0.79
C LYS A 177 16.50 7.41 0.92
N THR A 178 15.89 7.25 -0.23
CA THR A 178 14.86 6.25 -0.48
C THR A 178 15.47 5.14 -1.35
N ASP A 179 15.58 3.95 -0.79
CA ASP A 179 16.05 2.77 -1.51
C ASP A 179 14.85 1.98 -2.02
N VAL A 180 14.70 1.87 -3.33
CA VAL A 180 13.64 1.10 -3.98
C VAL A 180 14.17 -0.27 -4.38
N TYR A 181 13.48 -1.32 -3.98
CA TYR A 181 13.78 -2.71 -4.31
C TYR A 181 12.69 -3.26 -5.22
N LEU A 182 13.03 -3.40 -6.50
CA LEU A 182 12.14 -4.04 -7.47
C LEU A 182 12.21 -5.54 -7.32
N ASN A 183 11.04 -6.16 -7.27
CA ASN A 183 10.90 -7.60 -7.22
C ASN A 183 10.98 -8.23 -8.62
N SER A 184 11.21 -9.53 -8.68
CA SER A 184 11.17 -10.33 -9.89
C SER A 184 10.86 -11.79 -9.56
N LYS A 185 10.49 -12.59 -10.53
CA LYS A 185 10.25 -14.05 -10.33
C LYS A 185 11.45 -14.83 -9.80
N THR A 186 12.63 -14.24 -9.78
CA THR A 186 13.87 -14.85 -9.27
C THR A 186 14.33 -14.24 -7.95
N GLY A 187 13.51 -13.40 -7.34
CA GLY A 187 13.79 -12.62 -6.14
C GLY A 187 14.01 -11.15 -6.42
N PHE A 188 14.28 -10.39 -5.37
CA PHE A 188 14.47 -8.96 -5.50
C PHE A 188 15.73 -8.62 -6.30
N LEU A 189 15.56 -7.70 -7.25
CA LEU A 189 16.66 -7.13 -8.01
C LEU A 189 17.49 -6.20 -7.13
N ASP A 190 18.69 -5.88 -7.61
CA ASP A 190 19.55 -4.91 -6.95
C ASP A 190 18.83 -3.58 -6.71
N LYS A 191 19.15 -2.99 -5.56
CA LYS A 191 18.72 -1.71 -5.06
C LYS A 191 18.79 -0.60 -6.14
N ARG A 192 17.65 -0.04 -6.51
CA ARG A 192 17.54 1.12 -7.39
C ARG A 192 17.53 2.41 -6.56
N LYS A 193 18.66 3.10 -6.53
CA LYS A 193 18.88 4.29 -5.70
C LYS A 193 18.30 5.59 -6.28
N ASP A 194 17.94 5.60 -7.55
CA ASP A 194 17.71 6.83 -8.30
C ASP A 194 16.26 6.97 -8.79
N ILE A 195 15.35 6.11 -8.33
CA ILE A 195 13.93 6.17 -8.72
C ILE A 195 13.25 7.32 -7.97
N ILE A 196 13.32 7.33 -6.63
CA ILE A 196 12.91 8.46 -5.80
C ILE A 196 14.21 9.13 -5.36
N PRO A 197 14.49 10.37 -5.81
CA PRO A 197 15.84 10.94 -5.78
C PRO A 197 16.35 11.27 -4.38
N GLU A 198 15.46 11.37 -3.40
CA GLU A 198 15.78 11.85 -2.07
C GLU A 198 15.25 10.91 -0.97
N GLY A 199 15.76 11.06 0.25
CA GLY A 199 15.23 10.47 1.47
C GLY A 199 15.00 11.52 2.54
N ARG A 200 14.16 11.21 3.51
CA ARG A 200 13.82 12.10 4.63
C ARG A 200 13.87 11.33 5.93
N GLN A 201 14.33 12.02 7.00
CA GLN A 201 14.14 11.56 8.36
C GLN A 201 12.97 12.29 9.03
N TYR A 202 12.42 11.69 10.06
CA TYR A 202 11.30 12.25 10.84
C TYR A 202 10.11 12.67 9.96
N GLY A 203 9.84 11.88 8.93
CA GLY A 203 8.75 12.07 8.01
C GLY A 203 8.35 10.75 7.35
N LYS A 204 7.57 10.84 6.28
CA LYS A 204 7.00 9.68 5.59
C LYS A 204 7.17 9.78 4.09
N LEU A 205 7.35 8.62 3.49
CA LEU A 205 7.06 8.33 2.09
C LEU A 205 5.66 7.73 2.01
N ARG A 206 4.86 8.15 1.02
CA ARG A 206 3.63 7.47 0.59
C ARG A 206 3.67 7.32 -0.93
N VAL A 207 3.21 6.17 -1.42
CA VAL A 207 3.22 5.85 -2.84
C VAL A 207 1.81 5.42 -3.26
N PHE A 208 1.16 6.24 -4.07
CA PHE A 208 -0.19 6.02 -4.59
C PHE A 208 -0.39 6.80 -5.90
N ASP A 209 -1.41 6.45 -6.68
CA ASP A 209 -1.78 7.15 -7.91
C ASP A 209 -2.52 8.44 -7.55
N ILE A 210 -1.86 9.60 -7.69
CA ILE A 210 -2.40 10.89 -7.25
C ILE A 210 -3.25 11.60 -8.31
N ASP A 211 -3.14 11.22 -9.58
CA ASP A 211 -3.90 11.85 -10.68
C ASP A 211 -4.69 10.83 -11.53
N ASN A 212 -4.86 9.62 -11.01
CA ASN A 212 -5.64 8.54 -11.62
C ASN A 212 -5.15 8.13 -13.04
N ASP A 213 -3.84 8.31 -13.34
CA ASP A 213 -3.27 7.93 -14.63
C ASP A 213 -2.81 6.46 -14.68
N GLY A 214 -2.89 5.77 -13.55
CA GLY A 214 -2.54 4.36 -13.36
C GLY A 214 -1.07 4.15 -13.02
N TYR A 215 -0.22 5.18 -12.94
CA TYR A 215 1.14 5.09 -12.44
C TYR A 215 1.21 5.60 -11.00
N LEU A 216 1.93 4.86 -10.16
CA LEU A 216 2.07 5.23 -8.76
C LEU A 216 3.05 6.38 -8.61
N ASP A 217 2.62 7.45 -7.96
CA ASP A 217 3.36 8.65 -7.65
C ASP A 217 3.93 8.59 -6.23
N ALA A 218 4.64 9.63 -5.78
CA ALA A 218 5.20 9.65 -4.44
C ALA A 218 4.98 10.98 -3.72
N VAL A 219 4.61 10.89 -2.47
CA VAL A 219 4.56 12.00 -1.51
C VAL A 219 5.64 11.77 -0.47
N LEU A 220 6.53 12.73 -0.29
CA LEU A 220 7.68 12.62 0.61
C LEU A 220 7.86 13.89 1.44
N PHE A 221 7.76 13.77 2.77
CA PHE A 221 8.03 14.88 3.68
C PHE A 221 9.01 14.49 4.79
N GLY A 222 9.56 15.49 5.48
CA GLY A 222 10.52 15.33 6.56
C GLY A 222 11.78 16.18 6.37
N LEU A 223 12.81 15.93 7.18
CA LEU A 223 14.10 16.63 7.07
C LEU A 223 14.96 16.01 5.98
N ASN A 224 15.52 16.85 5.12
CA ASN A 224 16.52 16.48 4.13
C ASN A 224 17.94 16.41 4.74
N GLU A 225 18.96 16.15 3.93
CA GLU A 225 20.36 16.09 4.34
C GLU A 225 20.92 17.40 4.94
N ASN A 226 20.30 18.53 4.63
CA ASN A 226 20.66 19.85 5.16
C ASN A 226 19.88 20.21 6.43
N THR A 227 19.08 19.27 6.97
CA THR A 227 18.16 19.49 8.10
C THR A 227 17.07 20.54 7.81
N GLU A 228 16.70 20.70 6.53
CA GLU A 228 15.60 21.55 6.12
C GLU A 228 14.31 20.71 6.04
N GLU A 229 13.22 21.26 6.55
CA GLU A 229 11.89 20.69 6.35
C GLU A 229 11.51 20.79 4.86
N LYS A 230 11.09 19.68 4.30
CA LYS A 230 10.65 19.59 2.90
C LYS A 230 9.36 18.77 2.82
N PHE A 231 8.52 19.15 1.88
CA PHE A 231 7.34 18.40 1.51
C PHE A 231 7.22 18.42 -0.02
N THR A 232 7.54 17.30 -0.64
CA THR A 232 7.66 17.18 -2.09
C THR A 232 6.70 16.12 -2.61
N ILE A 233 5.95 16.47 -3.64
CA ILE A 233 5.09 15.57 -4.40
C ILE A 233 5.76 15.30 -5.73
N TYR A 234 5.98 14.03 -6.03
CA TYR A 234 6.59 13.57 -7.28
C TYR A 234 5.52 12.89 -8.13
N LYS A 235 5.39 13.33 -9.37
CA LYS A 235 4.64 12.60 -10.39
C LYS A 235 5.54 11.59 -11.08
N ASN A 236 5.04 10.37 -11.24
CA ASN A 236 5.70 9.30 -11.97
C ASN A 236 5.32 9.34 -13.45
N ASN A 237 6.20 9.85 -14.27
CA ASN A 237 6.04 9.81 -15.72
C ASN A 237 6.64 8.51 -16.28
N LYS A 238 5.89 7.38 -16.13
CA LYS A 238 6.25 6.05 -16.67
C LYS A 238 7.62 5.54 -16.23
N GLY A 239 7.89 5.63 -14.94
CA GLY A 239 9.14 5.19 -14.33
C GLY A 239 10.16 6.29 -14.06
N THR A 240 9.84 7.55 -14.39
CA THR A 240 10.66 8.73 -14.07
C THR A 240 9.88 9.63 -13.12
N PHE A 241 10.40 9.85 -11.93
CA PHE A 241 9.79 10.73 -10.94
C PHE A 241 10.25 12.18 -11.15
N GLU A 242 9.31 13.08 -11.30
CA GLU A 242 9.54 14.52 -11.47
C GLU A 242 8.77 15.28 -10.39
N ILE A 243 9.35 16.37 -9.86
CA ILE A 243 8.67 17.20 -8.87
C ILE A 243 7.44 17.84 -9.55
N SER A 244 6.27 17.51 -9.03
CA SER A 244 4.99 18.06 -9.47
C SER A 244 4.59 19.25 -8.59
N GLN A 245 4.82 19.15 -7.27
CA GLN A 245 4.45 20.20 -6.33
C GLN A 245 5.41 20.19 -5.13
N GLU A 246 5.73 21.37 -4.60
CA GLU A 246 6.35 21.55 -3.30
C GLU A 246 5.36 22.29 -2.38
N LEU A 247 5.15 21.75 -1.19
CA LEU A 247 4.33 22.34 -0.12
C LEU A 247 5.23 22.87 0.99
N ASP A 248 4.63 23.58 1.96
CA ASP A 248 5.35 24.00 3.16
C ASP A 248 5.95 22.77 3.86
N GLY A 249 7.22 22.90 4.27
CA GLY A 249 7.98 21.79 4.84
C GLY A 249 7.53 21.44 6.24
N PHE A 250 7.52 20.15 6.56
CA PHE A 250 7.10 19.57 7.84
C PHE A 250 8.06 18.48 8.30
N GLN A 251 8.03 18.17 9.62
CA GLN A 251 8.78 17.10 10.25
C GLN A 251 8.04 16.49 11.46
N ASN A 252 8.53 15.38 12.00
CA ASN A 252 8.03 14.71 13.20
C ASN A 252 6.53 14.39 13.14
N GLY A 253 6.11 13.77 12.05
CA GLY A 253 4.70 13.51 11.86
C GLY A 253 4.37 12.25 11.08
N ASP A 254 3.11 12.13 10.82
CA ASP A 254 2.55 11.07 9.99
C ASP A 254 1.60 11.63 8.95
N LEU A 255 1.45 10.92 7.85
CA LEU A 255 0.55 11.23 6.75
C LEU A 255 -0.17 9.96 6.34
N ASN A 256 -1.49 10.07 6.15
CA ASN A 256 -2.29 8.99 5.59
C ASN A 256 -3.32 9.54 4.59
N TYR A 257 -3.80 8.70 3.67
CA TYR A 257 -4.60 9.13 2.53
C TYR A 257 -5.82 8.25 2.30
N ALA A 258 -6.90 8.86 1.82
CA ALA A 258 -8.12 8.23 1.33
C ALA A 258 -8.90 9.22 0.45
N ASP A 259 -9.90 8.75 -0.25
CA ASP A 259 -10.92 9.58 -0.88
C ASP A 259 -11.96 9.99 0.19
N PHE A 260 -11.64 11.06 0.94
CA PHE A 260 -12.47 11.48 2.08
C PHE A 260 -13.80 12.09 1.65
N ASP A 261 -13.81 12.90 0.60
CA ASP A 261 -15.01 13.57 0.11
C ASP A 261 -15.77 12.79 -0.97
N SER A 262 -15.25 11.60 -1.31
CA SER A 262 -15.86 10.68 -2.27
C SER A 262 -16.00 11.28 -3.68
N ASP A 263 -15.01 12.11 -4.09
CA ASP A 263 -14.99 12.70 -5.42
C ASP A 263 -14.21 11.82 -6.45
N GLY A 264 -13.46 10.84 -5.96
CA GLY A 264 -12.67 9.87 -6.73
C GLY A 264 -11.19 10.19 -6.79
N ASP A 265 -10.74 11.29 -6.21
CA ASP A 265 -9.33 11.65 -6.05
C ASP A 265 -8.87 11.33 -4.62
N LEU A 266 -7.65 10.82 -4.45
CA LEU A 266 -7.14 10.52 -3.11
C LEU A 266 -6.60 11.79 -2.45
N ASP A 267 -7.17 12.14 -1.33
CA ASP A 267 -6.76 13.23 -0.44
C ASP A 267 -5.77 12.75 0.62
N PHE A 268 -5.24 13.65 1.46
CA PHE A 268 -4.48 13.24 2.63
C PHE A 268 -4.68 14.12 3.85
N VAL A 269 -4.47 13.51 5.02
CA VAL A 269 -4.33 14.21 6.31
C VAL A 269 -2.88 14.09 6.78
N ILE A 270 -2.32 15.18 7.28
CA ILE A 270 -0.98 15.22 7.85
C ILE A 270 -1.00 15.81 9.25
N SER A 271 -0.31 15.18 10.17
CA SER A 271 0.02 15.73 11.48
C SER A 271 1.51 15.89 11.59
N SER A 272 2.01 17.10 11.91
CA SER A 272 3.44 17.35 11.88
C SER A 272 3.84 18.69 12.55
N LEU A 273 5.13 18.96 12.61
CA LEU A 273 5.73 20.23 13.04
C LEU A 273 6.25 21.02 11.85
N ASP A 274 6.06 22.35 11.89
CA ASP A 274 6.76 23.26 11.01
C ASP A 274 8.13 23.71 11.61
N LYS A 275 8.90 24.47 10.86
CA LYS A 275 10.23 24.98 11.25
C LYS A 275 10.19 25.95 12.46
N GLU A 276 9.06 26.55 12.77
CA GLU A 276 8.83 27.37 13.95
C GLU A 276 8.48 26.53 15.18
N GLY A 277 8.34 25.22 15.05
CA GLY A 277 7.91 24.28 16.09
C GLY A 277 6.43 24.37 16.41
N LYS A 278 5.61 24.86 15.46
CA LYS A 278 4.16 24.86 15.55
C LYS A 278 3.62 23.54 15.05
N TYR A 279 2.68 22.97 15.79
CA TYR A 279 1.97 21.75 15.40
C TYR A 279 0.89 22.07 14.38
N HIS A 280 0.76 21.21 13.40
CA HIS A 280 -0.25 21.26 12.37
C HIS A 280 -0.94 19.91 12.24
N LEU A 281 -2.24 19.94 12.12
CA LEU A 281 -3.07 18.84 11.65
C LEU A 281 -3.90 19.39 10.49
N ILE A 282 -3.56 18.98 9.27
CA ILE A 282 -4.13 19.59 8.07
C ILE A 282 -4.74 18.51 7.17
N TYR A 283 -5.96 18.75 6.75
CA TYR A 283 -6.61 18.04 5.66
C TYR A 283 -6.31 18.76 4.34
N PHE A 284 -5.71 18.05 3.41
CA PHE A 284 -5.43 18.50 2.05
C PHE A 284 -6.35 17.80 1.07
N LYS A 285 -6.99 18.57 0.22
CA LYS A 285 -7.75 18.06 -0.92
C LYS A 285 -6.88 17.96 -2.16
N ASN A 286 -7.11 16.88 -2.88
CA ASN A 286 -6.59 16.64 -4.21
C ASN A 286 -7.60 17.14 -5.25
N ASN A 287 -7.07 17.67 -6.33
CA ASN A 287 -7.88 18.00 -7.51
C ASN A 287 -7.03 17.68 -8.75
N GLY A 288 -7.14 16.43 -9.21
CA GLY A 288 -6.41 15.94 -10.38
C GLY A 288 -4.90 16.03 -10.23
N GLY A 289 -4.34 15.65 -9.09
CA GLY A 289 -2.91 15.63 -8.80
C GLY A 289 -2.35 16.91 -8.16
N ILE A 290 -3.20 17.89 -7.85
CA ILE A 290 -2.81 19.14 -7.18
C ILE A 290 -3.44 19.21 -5.80
N PHE A 291 -2.61 19.17 -4.77
CA PHE A 291 -3.02 19.25 -3.38
C PHE A 291 -3.10 20.68 -2.88
N THR A 292 -4.19 21.01 -2.19
CA THR A 292 -4.40 22.30 -1.54
C THR A 292 -4.86 22.11 -0.09
N PRO A 293 -4.35 22.90 0.88
CA PRO A 293 -4.85 22.82 2.25
C PRO A 293 -6.33 23.23 2.27
N HIS A 294 -7.18 22.34 2.77
CA HIS A 294 -8.64 22.56 2.85
C HIS A 294 -9.05 22.95 4.26
N GLN A 295 -8.59 22.20 5.27
CA GLN A 295 -8.89 22.46 6.67
C GLN A 295 -7.64 22.34 7.53
N GLU A 296 -7.28 23.42 8.27
CA GLU A 296 -6.38 23.32 9.42
C GLU A 296 -7.23 22.94 10.63
N ILE A 297 -7.10 21.70 11.07
CA ILE A 297 -7.86 21.17 12.20
C ILE A 297 -7.20 21.69 13.47
N ASN A 298 -7.99 22.40 14.30
CA ASN A 298 -7.48 22.99 15.52
C ASN A 298 -7.25 21.91 16.58
N SER A 299 -6.05 21.33 16.60
CA SER A 299 -5.63 20.40 17.62
C SER A 299 -4.43 20.96 18.38
N ASP A 300 -4.52 21.01 19.71
CA ASP A 300 -3.43 21.51 20.55
C ASP A 300 -2.21 20.55 20.63
N HIS A 301 -2.14 19.52 19.77
CA HIS A 301 -1.47 18.29 20.20
C HIS A 301 -1.06 17.45 19.01
N LEU A 302 0.15 17.07 18.79
CA LEU A 302 0.52 15.87 18.03
C LEU A 302 2.00 15.91 17.60
N ASN A 303 2.91 15.95 18.57
CA ASN A 303 4.31 15.64 18.33
C ASN A 303 4.50 14.12 18.27
N ASP A 304 5.42 13.66 17.43
CA ASP A 304 5.69 12.23 17.22
C ASP A 304 4.41 11.44 16.96
N SER A 305 3.57 11.99 16.08
CA SER A 305 2.22 11.49 15.82
C SER A 305 2.22 10.21 14.98
N SER A 306 1.15 9.45 15.13
CA SER A 306 0.76 8.39 14.20
C SER A 306 -0.73 8.53 13.88
N ILE A 307 -1.09 8.32 12.62
CA ILE A 307 -2.45 8.42 12.09
C ILE A 307 -2.84 7.10 11.44
N ASP A 308 -4.06 6.62 11.71
CA ASP A 308 -4.69 5.60 10.87
C ASP A 308 -6.11 6.01 10.49
N ILE A 309 -6.60 5.50 9.36
CA ILE A 309 -7.85 5.89 8.71
C ILE A 309 -8.80 4.70 8.54
N GLY A 310 -10.08 5.00 8.57
CA GLY A 310 -11.17 4.06 8.30
C GLY A 310 -12.50 4.60 8.82
N ASP A 311 -13.59 3.97 8.48
CA ASP A 311 -14.92 4.32 8.99
C ASP A 311 -15.04 3.87 10.46
N ILE A 312 -14.84 4.79 11.39
CA ILE A 312 -14.82 4.51 12.84
C ILE A 312 -16.23 4.52 13.43
N ASN A 313 -17.14 5.32 12.86
CA ASN A 313 -18.49 5.51 13.39
C ASN A 313 -19.56 4.73 12.63
N GLY A 314 -19.20 4.08 11.52
CA GLY A 314 -20.06 3.25 10.70
C GLY A 314 -21.00 4.05 9.80
N ASP A 315 -20.64 5.25 9.39
CA ASP A 315 -21.44 6.07 8.46
C ASP A 315 -21.04 5.92 6.98
N GLY A 316 -19.93 5.21 6.72
CA GLY A 316 -19.43 4.86 5.39
C GLY A 316 -18.39 5.81 4.84
N TYR A 317 -18.06 6.89 5.52
CA TYR A 317 -16.97 7.79 5.14
C TYR A 317 -15.70 7.47 5.89
N TYR A 318 -14.56 7.82 5.31
CA TYR A 318 -13.28 7.66 5.99
C TYR A 318 -13.11 8.72 7.08
N ASP A 319 -12.97 8.24 8.30
CA ASP A 319 -12.55 9.01 9.48
C ASP A 319 -11.05 8.79 9.71
N PHE A 320 -10.49 9.48 10.69
CA PHE A 320 -9.16 9.16 11.16
C PHE A 320 -9.02 9.27 12.67
N ILE A 321 -8.07 8.52 13.19
CA ILE A 321 -7.63 8.59 14.58
C ILE A 321 -6.16 8.97 14.61
N ALA A 322 -5.79 9.86 15.52
CA ALA A 322 -4.43 10.32 15.67
C ALA A 322 -3.98 10.22 17.12
N ILE A 323 -2.75 9.76 17.32
CA ILE A 323 -2.07 9.76 18.61
C ILE A 323 -0.83 10.64 18.55
N GLY A 324 -0.40 11.15 19.69
CA GLY A 324 0.83 11.93 19.81
C GLY A 324 0.99 12.55 21.18
N SER A 325 2.10 13.27 21.37
CA SER A 325 2.36 14.05 22.58
C SER A 325 1.82 15.46 22.44
N GLY A 326 1.15 15.97 23.48
CA GLY A 326 0.60 17.31 23.49
C GLY A 326 1.65 18.41 23.65
N LYS A 327 1.23 19.65 23.37
CA LYS A 327 2.03 20.89 23.41
C LYS A 327 2.82 21.12 24.72
N ASN A 328 2.39 20.52 25.80
CA ASN A 328 3.04 20.58 27.10
C ASN A 328 3.59 19.21 27.47
N SER A 329 4.27 18.49 26.63
CA SER A 329 4.90 17.16 26.81
C SER A 329 4.43 16.28 28.01
N ALA A 330 3.45 16.73 28.76
CA ALA A 330 2.86 16.09 29.93
C ALA A 330 1.48 15.44 29.66
N ASN A 331 0.96 15.56 28.45
CA ASN A 331 -0.35 15.02 28.10
C ASN A 331 -0.25 14.23 26.79
N ASN A 332 -0.60 12.97 26.85
CA ASN A 332 -0.87 12.17 25.66
C ASN A 332 -2.19 12.60 25.06
N VAL A 333 -2.30 12.47 23.76
CA VAL A 333 -3.52 12.72 23.02
C VAL A 333 -3.83 11.53 22.13
N THR A 334 -5.07 11.07 22.24
CA THR A 334 -5.70 10.19 21.26
C THR A 334 -6.98 10.89 20.86
N SER A 335 -7.02 11.39 19.66
CA SER A 335 -8.16 12.11 19.11
C SER A 335 -8.75 11.40 17.92
N VAL A 336 -10.06 11.30 17.88
CA VAL A 336 -10.85 10.74 16.77
C VAL A 336 -11.51 11.88 16.02
N PHE A 337 -11.31 11.90 14.72
CA PHE A 337 -11.84 12.93 13.82
C PHE A 337 -12.80 12.27 12.83
N ILE A 338 -14.06 12.66 12.94
CA ILE A 338 -15.15 12.15 12.09
C ILE A 338 -15.35 13.10 10.93
N TYR A 339 -15.35 12.57 9.71
CA TYR A 339 -15.65 13.34 8.52
C TYR A 339 -17.15 13.67 8.45
N ASN A 340 -17.47 14.91 8.17
CA ASN A 340 -18.84 15.37 7.97
C ASN A 340 -19.06 15.76 6.51
N PRO A 341 -19.72 14.91 5.70
CA PRO A 341 -19.91 15.18 4.26
C PRO A 341 -20.81 16.39 3.96
N THR A 342 -21.52 16.92 4.95
CA THR A 342 -22.34 18.11 4.76
C THR A 342 -21.52 19.39 4.84
N THR A 343 -20.54 19.44 5.74
CA THR A 343 -19.65 20.58 5.94
C THR A 343 -18.32 20.43 5.20
N ASP A 344 -18.05 19.22 4.70
CA ASP A 344 -16.82 18.84 4.03
C ASP A 344 -15.58 19.09 4.92
N ASN A 345 -15.70 18.73 6.20
CA ASN A 345 -14.67 18.93 7.22
C ASN A 345 -14.65 17.80 8.22
N PHE A 346 -13.52 17.65 8.89
CA PHE A 346 -13.40 16.77 10.05
C PHE A 346 -13.80 17.49 11.33
N GLU A 347 -14.51 16.77 12.20
CA GLU A 347 -14.94 17.22 13.51
C GLU A 347 -14.36 16.28 14.58
N GLU A 348 -13.64 16.84 15.56
CA GLU A 348 -13.13 16.05 16.68
C GLU A 348 -14.27 15.56 17.54
N GLN A 349 -14.30 14.27 17.84
CA GLN A 349 -15.26 13.65 18.72
C GLN A 349 -14.56 12.91 19.86
N TYR A 350 -15.20 12.94 21.03
CA TYR A 350 -14.71 12.18 22.18
C TYR A 350 -15.10 10.71 22.08
N PHE A 351 -14.09 9.85 22.21
CA PHE A 351 -14.23 8.42 22.35
C PHE A 351 -13.53 7.98 23.64
N ASP A 352 -14.04 6.93 24.32
CA ASP A 352 -13.49 6.42 25.57
C ASP A 352 -12.22 5.57 25.30
N ILE A 353 -11.20 6.20 24.74
CA ILE A 353 -9.91 5.60 24.48
C ILE A 353 -8.88 6.29 25.38
N ASP A 354 -8.22 5.52 26.23
CA ASP A 354 -7.14 6.04 27.05
C ASP A 354 -5.98 6.53 26.16
N PRO A 355 -5.56 7.79 26.29
CA PRO A 355 -4.55 8.34 25.42
C PRO A 355 -3.17 7.71 25.66
N VAL A 356 -2.53 7.38 24.56
CA VAL A 356 -1.14 6.94 24.47
C VAL A 356 -0.40 7.95 23.62
N GLY A 357 0.82 8.30 23.97
CA GLY A 357 1.59 9.35 23.27
C GLY A 357 2.91 8.88 22.71
N GLY A 358 3.56 9.74 22.01
CA GLY A 358 4.88 9.77 21.38
C GLY A 358 5.66 8.48 21.14
N ASN A 359 6.36 8.40 20.02
CA ASN A 359 7.23 7.27 19.62
C ASN A 359 6.55 5.89 19.56
N GLY A 360 5.24 5.88 19.36
CA GLY A 360 4.41 4.69 19.26
C GLY A 360 3.70 4.59 17.92
N GLY A 361 2.52 3.98 17.94
CA GLY A 361 1.70 3.82 16.75
C GLY A 361 0.25 3.48 17.06
N ILE A 362 -0.54 3.55 16.00
CA ILE A 362 -1.94 3.21 15.99
C ILE A 362 -2.26 2.34 14.79
N ASN A 363 -3.15 1.37 14.97
CA ASN A 363 -3.70 0.57 13.90
C ASN A 363 -5.20 0.38 14.09
N LEU A 364 -5.96 0.64 13.04
CA LEU A 364 -7.39 0.35 12.92
C LEU A 364 -7.58 -0.96 12.16
N PHE A 365 -8.18 -1.95 12.77
CA PHE A 365 -8.50 -3.24 12.15
C PHE A 365 -9.60 -3.97 12.92
N ASP A 366 -10.33 -4.82 12.25
CA ASP A 366 -11.29 -5.73 12.88
C ASP A 366 -10.55 -6.97 13.39
N PHE A 367 -10.31 -7.06 14.71
CA PHE A 367 -9.60 -8.19 15.28
C PHE A 367 -10.53 -9.38 15.64
N ASN A 368 -11.84 -9.14 15.68
CA ASN A 368 -12.81 -10.12 16.16
C ASN A 368 -13.81 -10.56 15.09
N ASN A 369 -13.65 -10.08 13.84
CA ASN A 369 -14.49 -10.36 12.67
C ASN A 369 -15.96 -9.95 12.87
N ASP A 370 -16.21 -8.80 13.54
CA ASP A 370 -17.55 -8.23 13.67
C ASP A 370 -17.84 -7.12 12.64
N ASN A 371 -16.92 -6.88 11.71
CA ASN A 371 -16.95 -5.85 10.65
C ASN A 371 -16.89 -4.41 11.17
N ASN A 372 -16.50 -4.18 12.41
CA ASN A 372 -16.23 -2.86 12.94
C ASN A 372 -14.73 -2.69 13.18
N LEU A 373 -14.22 -1.47 12.95
CA LEU A 373 -12.82 -1.20 13.21
C LEU A 373 -12.56 -1.05 14.71
N ASP A 374 -11.65 -1.85 15.21
CA ASP A 374 -11.09 -1.82 16.54
C ASP A 374 -9.77 -1.03 16.54
N VAL A 375 -9.23 -0.72 17.73
CA VAL A 375 -8.06 0.15 17.86
C VAL A 375 -6.95 -0.54 18.63
N LEU A 376 -5.78 -0.69 18.03
CA LEU A 376 -4.54 -1.07 18.69
C LEU A 376 -3.66 0.17 18.86
N LEU A 377 -3.31 0.47 20.10
CA LEU A 377 -2.44 1.59 20.48
C LEU A 377 -1.20 1.10 21.20
N TYR A 378 -0.07 1.72 20.94
CA TYR A 378 1.17 1.49 21.71
C TYR A 378 2.01 2.76 21.76
N GLY A 379 2.68 3.00 22.90
CA GLY A 379 3.46 4.19 23.15
C GLY A 379 3.51 4.53 24.66
N PHE A 380 3.92 5.75 25.00
CA PHE A 380 4.01 6.21 26.40
C PHE A 380 2.65 6.43 27.05
N ASP A 381 2.51 6.04 28.32
CA ASP A 381 1.41 6.46 29.17
C ASP A 381 1.88 7.49 30.23
N TRP A 382 1.65 8.77 29.94
CA TRP A 382 2.02 9.88 30.83
C TRP A 382 1.17 9.98 32.10
N LYS A 383 0.04 9.27 32.17
CA LYS A 383 -0.84 9.25 33.35
C LYS A 383 -0.28 8.37 34.46
N ILE A 384 0.56 7.42 34.12
CA ILE A 384 1.16 6.48 35.07
C ILE A 384 2.52 7.04 35.52
N SER A 385 2.78 7.00 36.83
CA SER A 385 4.08 7.42 37.39
C SER A 385 5.20 6.55 36.85
N GLY A 386 6.26 7.18 36.35
CA GLY A 386 7.37 6.51 35.69
C GLY A 386 7.25 6.49 34.17
N TYR A 387 6.12 6.93 33.63
CA TYR A 387 5.86 7.04 32.19
C TYR A 387 6.11 5.74 31.41
N PRO A 388 5.48 4.62 31.85
CA PRO A 388 5.70 3.35 31.17
C PRO A 388 5.19 3.40 29.74
N TYR A 389 5.76 2.56 28.88
CA TYR A 389 5.14 2.23 27.61
C TYR A 389 4.01 1.23 27.86
N VAL A 390 3.01 1.29 27.02
CA VAL A 390 1.84 0.42 27.08
C VAL A 390 1.42 0.01 25.68
N THR A 391 0.88 -1.19 25.57
CA THR A 391 0.21 -1.69 24.37
C THR A 391 -1.22 -2.04 24.74
N LYS A 392 -2.18 -1.32 24.16
CA LYS A 392 -3.61 -1.42 24.48
C LYS A 392 -4.42 -1.80 23.25
N LEU A 393 -5.36 -2.70 23.42
CA LEU A 393 -6.32 -3.07 22.40
C LEU A 393 -7.72 -2.63 22.87
N PHE A 394 -8.44 -1.93 22.01
CA PHE A 394 -9.80 -1.47 22.29
C PHE A 394 -10.76 -2.05 21.28
N LYS A 395 -11.80 -2.71 21.78
CA LYS A 395 -12.92 -3.18 20.96
C LYS A 395 -13.92 -2.05 20.72
N ASN A 396 -14.35 -1.87 19.48
CA ASN A 396 -15.48 -1.03 19.12
C ASN A 396 -16.79 -1.69 19.57
N ILE A 397 -17.50 -1.06 20.51
CA ILE A 397 -18.77 -1.57 21.06
C ILE A 397 -19.97 -0.73 20.60
N GLN A 398 -19.79 0.12 19.60
CA GLN A 398 -20.88 0.86 19.02
C GLN A 398 -21.86 -0.09 18.31
N SER A 399 -23.14 0.24 18.35
CA SER A 399 -24.17 -0.55 17.65
C SER A 399 -24.15 -0.23 16.15
N ILE A 400 -23.02 -0.52 15.52
CA ILE A 400 -22.81 -0.35 14.07
C ILE A 400 -23.17 -1.68 13.40
N THR A 401 -23.88 -1.58 12.27
CA THR A 401 -24.09 -2.72 11.38
C THR A 401 -23.44 -2.39 10.06
N ASN A 402 -22.23 -2.88 9.85
CA ASN A 402 -21.56 -2.83 8.55
C ASN A 402 -21.74 -4.16 7.81
N LYS A 403 -22.09 -4.09 6.53
CA LYS A 403 -22.14 -5.25 5.65
C LYS A 403 -21.00 -5.17 4.64
N ALA A 404 -20.50 -6.32 4.27
CA ALA A 404 -19.55 -6.37 3.19
C ALA A 404 -20.12 -5.75 1.90
N PRO A 405 -19.33 -4.98 1.15
CA PRO A 405 -19.76 -4.42 -0.12
C PRO A 405 -20.09 -5.50 -1.15
N GLU A 406 -20.83 -5.12 -2.19
CA GLU A 406 -21.05 -5.97 -3.35
C GLU A 406 -19.79 -5.99 -4.24
N PRO A 407 -19.45 -7.13 -4.85
CA PRO A 407 -18.34 -7.19 -5.79
C PRO A 407 -18.64 -6.39 -7.07
N PRO A 408 -17.60 -5.94 -7.80
CA PRO A 408 -17.77 -5.33 -9.11
C PRO A 408 -18.51 -6.25 -10.09
N THR A 409 -19.43 -5.69 -10.87
CA THR A 409 -20.30 -6.49 -11.77
C THR A 409 -19.90 -6.43 -13.23
N TYR A 410 -19.24 -5.37 -13.66
CA TYR A 410 -18.75 -5.21 -15.03
C TYR A 410 -17.23 -5.28 -15.04
N LEU A 411 -16.69 -6.33 -15.65
CA LEU A 411 -15.27 -6.55 -15.78
C LEU A 411 -14.87 -6.62 -17.25
N SER A 412 -13.90 -5.81 -17.66
CA SER A 412 -13.36 -5.74 -19.00
C SER A 412 -11.83 -5.71 -18.98
N ALA A 413 -11.21 -6.31 -19.99
CA ALA A 413 -9.77 -6.26 -20.16
C ALA A 413 -9.42 -5.93 -21.61
N THR A 414 -8.54 -4.96 -21.78
CA THR A 414 -8.04 -4.50 -23.08
C THR A 414 -6.57 -4.84 -23.23
N VAL A 415 -6.21 -5.58 -24.28
CA VAL A 415 -4.84 -5.99 -24.55
C VAL A 415 -4.21 -5.04 -25.59
N SER A 416 -3.15 -4.34 -25.19
CA SER A 416 -2.31 -3.51 -26.08
C SER A 416 -1.01 -4.25 -26.46
N ALA A 417 -0.09 -3.54 -27.11
CA ALA A 417 1.21 -4.11 -27.48
C ALA A 417 2.08 -4.44 -26.25
N ASP A 418 2.03 -3.61 -25.23
CA ASP A 418 2.91 -3.59 -24.06
C ASP A 418 2.20 -3.95 -22.75
N LYS A 419 0.89 -3.72 -22.63
CA LYS A 419 0.16 -3.91 -21.38
C LYS A 419 -1.22 -4.54 -21.57
N VAL A 420 -1.77 -5.08 -20.50
CA VAL A 420 -3.18 -5.45 -20.34
C VAL A 420 -3.79 -4.46 -19.35
N THR A 421 -4.76 -3.70 -19.79
CA THR A 421 -5.54 -2.79 -18.94
C THR A 421 -6.82 -3.49 -18.50
N PHE A 422 -7.08 -3.50 -17.22
CA PHE A 422 -8.26 -4.05 -16.58
C PHE A 422 -9.14 -2.91 -16.11
N GLU A 423 -10.43 -3.02 -16.30
CA GLU A 423 -11.42 -2.03 -15.90
C GLU A 423 -12.64 -2.76 -15.32
N TRP A 424 -13.24 -2.19 -14.30
CA TRP A 424 -14.46 -2.71 -13.69
C TRP A 424 -15.38 -1.58 -13.24
N SER A 425 -16.66 -1.89 -13.04
CA SER A 425 -17.55 -0.93 -12.38
C SER A 425 -17.17 -0.80 -10.91
N SER A 426 -17.33 0.37 -10.35
CA SER A 426 -17.34 0.50 -8.90
C SER A 426 -18.30 -0.52 -8.32
N GLY A 427 -17.94 -1.16 -7.22
CA GLY A 427 -18.85 -1.96 -6.42
C GLY A 427 -20.01 -1.09 -5.90
N ASN A 428 -20.88 -1.71 -5.15
CA ASN A 428 -21.93 -1.01 -4.42
C ASN A 428 -21.85 -1.41 -2.95
N ASP A 429 -22.09 -0.45 -2.06
CA ASP A 429 -22.14 -0.67 -0.63
C ASP A 429 -23.36 0.02 -0.03
N ASP A 430 -23.80 -0.44 1.15
CA ASP A 430 -24.96 0.16 1.81
C ASP A 430 -24.63 1.47 2.54
N LYS A 431 -23.33 1.79 2.70
CA LYS A 431 -22.83 2.99 3.39
C LYS A 431 -21.72 3.71 2.65
N THR A 432 -20.63 2.99 2.32
CA THR A 432 -19.47 3.61 1.67
C THR A 432 -19.84 4.05 0.24
N PRO A 433 -19.64 5.33 -0.09
CA PRO A 433 -19.87 5.82 -1.44
C PRO A 433 -19.04 5.03 -2.46
N SER A 434 -19.64 4.73 -3.59
CA SER A 434 -19.01 3.84 -4.59
C SER A 434 -17.69 4.34 -5.18
N LYS A 435 -17.42 5.64 -5.13
CA LYS A 435 -16.14 6.22 -5.56
C LYS A 435 -15.03 6.04 -4.50
N ALA A 436 -15.40 6.00 -3.23
CA ALA A 436 -14.48 5.81 -2.11
C ALA A 436 -14.15 4.33 -1.83
N LEU A 437 -14.75 3.39 -2.57
CA LEU A 437 -14.39 1.97 -2.49
C LEU A 437 -12.99 1.74 -3.02
N GLN A 438 -12.24 0.89 -2.33
CA GLN A 438 -10.97 0.33 -2.79
C GLN A 438 -11.19 -1.09 -3.33
N TYR A 439 -10.15 -1.70 -3.91
CA TYR A 439 -10.30 -2.98 -4.59
C TYR A 439 -9.11 -3.90 -4.31
N GLU A 440 -9.38 -5.16 -4.00
CA GLU A 440 -8.36 -6.22 -4.06
C GLU A 440 -8.34 -6.77 -5.50
N PHE A 441 -7.28 -6.42 -6.25
CA PHE A 441 -7.04 -6.87 -7.61
C PHE A 441 -6.30 -8.19 -7.59
N ILE A 442 -6.84 -9.21 -8.28
CA ILE A 442 -6.34 -10.59 -8.23
C ILE A 442 -6.17 -11.14 -9.63
N VAL A 443 -4.96 -11.64 -9.93
CA VAL A 443 -4.63 -12.28 -11.20
C VAL A 443 -3.91 -13.61 -10.97
N GLY A 444 -4.34 -14.65 -11.67
CA GLY A 444 -3.74 -15.96 -11.57
C GLY A 444 -3.39 -16.60 -12.92
N SER A 445 -2.49 -17.58 -12.89
CA SER A 445 -2.07 -18.38 -14.05
C SER A 445 -3.08 -19.48 -14.43
N ALA A 446 -4.01 -19.79 -13.54
CA ALA A 446 -5.06 -20.78 -13.69
C ALA A 446 -6.33 -20.33 -12.94
N PRO A 447 -7.51 -20.92 -13.23
CA PRO A 447 -8.74 -20.57 -12.53
C PRO A 447 -8.59 -20.67 -11.00
N GLY A 448 -9.06 -19.65 -10.29
CA GLY A 448 -9.06 -19.56 -8.84
C GLY A 448 -7.70 -19.21 -8.19
N LYS A 449 -6.62 -19.14 -8.96
CA LYS A 449 -5.30 -18.75 -8.44
C LYS A 449 -5.13 -17.24 -8.29
N SER A 450 -4.08 -16.88 -7.55
CA SER A 450 -3.63 -15.49 -7.32
C SER A 450 -2.10 -15.33 -7.48
N ASP A 451 -1.46 -16.24 -8.22
CA ASP A 451 -0.01 -16.41 -8.32
C ASP A 451 0.67 -15.45 -9.33
N ILE A 452 -0.04 -14.42 -9.81
CA ILE A 452 0.53 -13.37 -10.67
C ILE A 452 0.46 -12.01 -9.99
N ALA A 453 -0.69 -11.64 -9.44
CA ALA A 453 -0.88 -10.39 -8.71
C ALA A 453 -1.99 -10.56 -7.66
N LYS A 454 -1.77 -10.01 -6.46
CA LYS A 454 -2.80 -9.88 -5.43
C LYS A 454 -2.44 -8.72 -4.50
N TYR A 455 -3.07 -7.57 -4.70
CA TYR A 455 -2.87 -6.39 -3.85
C TYR A 455 -4.02 -5.39 -4.00
N THR A 456 -4.06 -4.42 -3.09
CA THR A 456 -5.08 -3.37 -3.08
C THR A 456 -4.73 -2.27 -4.08
N VAL A 457 -5.74 -1.83 -4.85
CA VAL A 457 -5.72 -0.64 -5.70
C VAL A 457 -6.88 0.27 -5.33
N THR A 458 -6.72 1.56 -5.57
CA THR A 458 -7.67 2.59 -5.14
C THR A 458 -8.61 3.07 -6.24
N THR A 459 -8.34 2.69 -7.48
CA THR A 459 -9.13 3.07 -8.66
C THR A 459 -9.83 1.85 -9.27
N PRO A 460 -10.98 2.02 -9.95
CA PRO A 460 -11.68 0.91 -10.60
C PRO A 460 -11.03 0.48 -11.93
N HIS A 461 -9.76 0.68 -12.07
CA HIS A 461 -8.95 0.23 -13.19
C HIS A 461 -7.51 -0.02 -12.76
N TRP A 462 -6.81 -0.89 -13.49
CA TRP A 462 -5.39 -1.17 -13.29
C TRP A 462 -4.77 -1.70 -14.56
N PHE A 463 -3.45 -1.80 -14.63
CA PHE A 463 -2.81 -2.48 -15.74
C PHE A 463 -1.60 -3.29 -15.30
N LEU A 464 -1.27 -4.31 -16.07
CA LEU A 464 -0.04 -5.09 -15.91
C LEU A 464 0.77 -5.07 -17.20
N GLN A 465 2.09 -5.04 -17.08
CA GLN A 465 3.01 -5.15 -18.21
C GLN A 465 2.91 -6.55 -18.82
N LYS A 466 2.61 -6.60 -20.10
CA LYS A 466 2.30 -7.84 -20.82
C LYS A 466 3.48 -8.79 -20.94
N GLU A 467 4.72 -8.28 -20.96
CA GLU A 467 5.93 -9.08 -21.15
C GLU A 467 6.15 -10.10 -20.01
N ASN A 468 5.59 -9.84 -18.83
CA ASN A 468 5.72 -10.69 -17.65
C ASN A 468 4.57 -11.69 -17.49
N LEU A 469 3.50 -11.58 -18.32
CA LEU A 469 2.31 -12.40 -18.21
C LEU A 469 2.39 -13.69 -19.03
N PRO A 470 1.83 -14.81 -18.52
CA PRO A 470 1.66 -16.02 -19.32
C PRO A 470 0.63 -15.80 -20.44
N ASN A 471 0.56 -16.73 -21.39
CA ASN A 471 -0.34 -16.62 -22.54
C ASN A 471 -1.83 -16.49 -22.19
N THR A 472 -2.23 -17.01 -21.05
CA THR A 472 -3.59 -16.93 -20.52
C THR A 472 -3.52 -16.60 -19.05
N ILE A 473 -4.33 -15.64 -18.63
CA ILE A 473 -4.51 -15.24 -17.25
C ILE A 473 -5.98 -15.26 -16.87
N TYR A 474 -6.24 -15.43 -15.60
CA TYR A 474 -7.54 -15.38 -14.96
C TYR A 474 -7.53 -14.25 -13.96
N TRP A 475 -8.58 -13.43 -13.93
CA TRP A 475 -8.59 -12.29 -13.03
C TRP A 475 -9.97 -12.01 -12.46
N ARG A 476 -9.98 -11.48 -11.26
CA ARG A 476 -11.16 -11.08 -10.53
C ARG A 476 -10.82 -9.94 -9.57
N VAL A 477 -11.84 -9.33 -9.01
CA VAL A 477 -11.71 -8.17 -8.13
C VAL A 477 -12.68 -8.32 -6.98
N LYS A 478 -12.29 -7.86 -5.78
CA LYS A 478 -13.19 -7.61 -4.65
C LYS A 478 -13.27 -6.12 -4.38
N SER A 479 -14.41 -5.63 -3.94
CA SER A 479 -14.55 -4.31 -3.36
C SER A 479 -14.14 -4.33 -1.90
N ILE A 480 -13.62 -3.21 -1.40
CA ILE A 480 -13.26 -2.98 0.01
C ILE A 480 -13.94 -1.68 0.43
N ASP A 481 -14.70 -1.72 1.52
CA ASP A 481 -15.36 -0.52 2.09
C ASP A 481 -14.44 0.29 3.03
N ALA A 482 -14.91 1.41 3.51
CA ALA A 482 -14.16 2.27 4.43
C ALA A 482 -13.92 1.64 5.80
N SER A 483 -14.67 0.61 6.18
CA SER A 483 -14.41 -0.24 7.37
C SER A 483 -13.41 -1.37 7.10
N LYS A 484 -12.76 -1.38 5.93
CA LYS A 484 -11.77 -2.39 5.48
C LYS A 484 -12.35 -3.80 5.29
N VAL A 485 -13.68 -3.93 5.11
CA VAL A 485 -14.36 -5.21 4.86
C VAL A 485 -14.36 -5.53 3.37
N LEU A 486 -14.02 -6.77 3.01
CA LEU A 486 -13.96 -7.23 1.63
C LEU A 486 -15.30 -7.83 1.18
N SER A 487 -15.66 -7.58 -0.08
CA SER A 487 -16.73 -8.31 -0.76
C SER A 487 -16.34 -9.76 -1.04
N ASN A 488 -17.30 -10.55 -1.52
CA ASN A 488 -16.99 -11.78 -2.25
C ASN A 488 -16.22 -11.46 -3.54
N ASP A 489 -15.59 -12.48 -4.14
CA ASP A 489 -14.98 -12.35 -5.46
C ASP A 489 -16.04 -11.94 -6.50
N SER A 490 -15.66 -11.07 -7.44
CA SER A 490 -16.40 -10.87 -8.67
C SER A 490 -16.42 -12.14 -9.54
N GLU A 491 -17.17 -12.14 -10.63
CA GLU A 491 -17.02 -13.17 -11.67
C GLU A 491 -15.57 -13.20 -12.17
N GLU A 492 -14.95 -14.38 -12.19
CA GLU A 492 -13.61 -14.53 -12.76
C GLU A 492 -13.63 -14.41 -14.28
N LYS A 493 -12.79 -13.58 -14.84
CA LYS A 493 -12.63 -13.37 -16.28
C LYS A 493 -11.33 -13.95 -16.78
N VAL A 494 -11.30 -14.30 -18.06
CA VAL A 494 -10.12 -14.86 -18.73
C VAL A 494 -9.62 -13.91 -19.82
N VAL A 495 -8.31 -13.71 -19.87
CA VAL A 495 -7.62 -13.03 -20.98
C VAL A 495 -6.63 -14.01 -21.60
N SER A 496 -6.74 -14.24 -22.90
CA SER A 496 -5.93 -15.22 -23.63
C SER A 496 -5.17 -14.57 -24.79
N ASN A 497 -4.21 -15.30 -25.35
CA ASN A 497 -3.35 -14.87 -26.46
C ASN A 497 -2.41 -13.71 -26.13
N LEU A 498 -1.99 -13.59 -24.89
CA LEU A 498 -1.06 -12.56 -24.42
C LEU A 498 0.35 -12.75 -24.99
N SER A 499 0.80 -13.99 -25.18
CA SER A 499 2.13 -14.31 -25.72
C SER A 499 2.21 -14.24 -27.25
N VAL A 500 1.12 -13.87 -27.95
CA VAL A 500 1.19 -13.55 -29.38
C VAL A 500 1.88 -12.21 -29.55
N ASN A 501 3.16 -12.18 -29.24
CA ASN A 501 3.98 -10.99 -29.37
C ASN A 501 4.81 -11.03 -30.66
N ASN A 502 4.87 -9.88 -31.24
CA ASN A 502 5.93 -9.50 -32.16
C ASN A 502 7.30 -9.78 -31.52
N ILE A 503 7.89 -10.93 -31.81
CA ILE A 503 9.27 -11.22 -31.40
C ILE A 503 10.19 -10.28 -32.18
N THR A 504 10.62 -9.18 -31.55
CA THR A 504 11.38 -8.18 -32.30
C THR A 504 12.38 -7.35 -31.49
N LYS A 505 13.10 -7.92 -30.55
CA LYS A 505 14.23 -7.15 -29.98
C LYS A 505 15.59 -7.40 -30.68
N GLU A 506 15.75 -8.47 -31.45
CA GLU A 506 17.06 -8.76 -32.07
C GLU A 506 17.18 -8.46 -33.58
N SER A 507 16.05 -8.43 -34.33
CA SER A 507 16.11 -8.19 -35.79
C SER A 507 15.68 -6.79 -36.22
N GLY A 508 15.15 -5.96 -35.30
CA GLY A 508 14.58 -4.65 -35.64
C GLY A 508 13.38 -4.67 -36.58
N ALA A 509 12.74 -5.85 -36.76
CA ALA A 509 11.62 -6.02 -37.67
C ALA A 509 10.32 -6.36 -36.94
N VAL A 510 9.20 -5.77 -37.39
CA VAL A 510 7.85 -5.94 -36.82
C VAL A 510 6.90 -6.46 -37.88
N LEU A 511 6.10 -7.48 -37.54
CA LEU A 511 5.04 -8.04 -38.39
C LEU A 511 3.68 -7.54 -37.95
N TYR A 512 2.87 -7.01 -38.90
CA TYR A 512 1.54 -6.50 -38.59
C TYR A 512 0.60 -6.52 -39.83
N PRO A 513 -0.73 -6.60 -39.61
CA PRO A 513 -1.39 -6.93 -38.36
C PRO A 513 -1.23 -8.41 -37.98
N ASN A 514 -1.37 -8.73 -36.72
CA ASN A 514 -1.47 -10.11 -36.23
C ASN A 514 -2.52 -10.12 -35.10
N PRO A 515 -3.70 -10.74 -35.26
CA PRO A 515 -4.09 -11.60 -36.40
C PRO A 515 -4.17 -10.89 -37.75
N VAL A 516 -3.86 -11.64 -38.81
CA VAL A 516 -3.84 -11.14 -40.20
C VAL A 516 -4.98 -11.77 -41.00
N LYS A 517 -5.60 -11.01 -41.90
CA LYS A 517 -6.62 -11.50 -42.82
C LYS A 517 -6.04 -11.87 -44.18
N ASP A 518 -5.51 -10.87 -44.88
CA ASP A 518 -5.06 -11.06 -46.25
C ASP A 518 -3.57 -10.70 -46.46
N VAL A 519 -3.08 -9.65 -45.84
CA VAL A 519 -1.72 -9.13 -46.05
C VAL A 519 -1.01 -8.89 -44.72
N LEU A 520 0.14 -9.54 -44.55
CA LEU A 520 1.06 -9.32 -43.42
C LEU A 520 2.16 -8.37 -43.86
N ASN A 521 2.32 -7.27 -43.15
CA ASN A 521 3.37 -6.27 -43.42
C ASN A 521 4.59 -6.49 -42.54
N ILE A 522 5.76 -6.10 -43.05
CA ILE A 522 7.05 -6.17 -42.37
C ILE A 522 7.58 -4.74 -42.24
N ARG A 523 7.54 -4.19 -41.02
CA ARG A 523 8.19 -2.90 -40.74
C ARG A 523 9.60 -3.17 -40.26
N THR A 524 10.60 -2.76 -41.03
CA THR A 524 12.03 -2.93 -40.77
C THR A 524 12.88 -1.95 -41.58
N GLU A 525 14.02 -1.56 -41.00
CA GLU A 525 15.07 -0.86 -41.73
C GLU A 525 15.95 -1.83 -42.55
N ALA A 526 16.04 -3.09 -42.09
CA ALA A 526 16.83 -4.13 -42.75
C ALA A 526 16.23 -4.54 -44.11
N LYS A 527 17.07 -5.02 -45.01
CA LYS A 527 16.68 -5.48 -46.34
C LYS A 527 16.19 -6.93 -46.26
N VAL A 528 14.92 -7.15 -46.60
CA VAL A 528 14.33 -8.50 -46.66
C VAL A 528 15.01 -9.28 -47.79
N LYS A 529 15.38 -10.52 -47.54
CA LYS A 529 15.96 -11.44 -48.53
C LYS A 529 14.99 -12.55 -48.92
N SER A 530 14.28 -13.11 -47.98
CA SER A 530 13.28 -14.17 -48.21
C SER A 530 12.38 -14.32 -47.00
N TYR A 531 11.22 -14.99 -47.23
CA TYR A 531 10.41 -15.47 -46.13
C TYR A 531 9.96 -16.91 -46.38
N ARG A 532 9.64 -17.63 -45.29
CA ARG A 532 9.06 -18.95 -45.26
C ARG A 532 7.96 -19.02 -44.24
N ILE A 533 6.83 -19.65 -44.60
CA ILE A 533 5.68 -19.86 -43.68
C ILE A 533 5.42 -21.36 -43.56
N THR A 534 5.34 -21.81 -42.30
CA THR A 534 5.05 -23.19 -41.96
C THR A 534 3.75 -23.29 -41.14
N ASN A 535 3.00 -24.36 -41.34
CA ASN A 535 1.85 -24.70 -40.51
C ASN A 535 2.30 -25.38 -39.20
N THR A 536 1.35 -25.68 -38.31
CA THR A 536 1.61 -26.30 -37.00
C THR A 536 2.19 -27.73 -37.09
N SER A 537 2.07 -28.41 -38.24
CA SER A 537 2.71 -29.70 -38.50
C SER A 537 4.12 -29.59 -39.06
N GLY A 538 4.67 -28.36 -39.20
CA GLY A 538 6.01 -28.14 -39.76
C GLY A 538 6.09 -28.13 -41.28
N GLN A 539 4.98 -28.25 -41.98
CA GLN A 539 4.94 -28.22 -43.45
C GLN A 539 5.06 -26.77 -43.95
N VAL A 540 5.97 -26.53 -44.90
CA VAL A 540 6.08 -25.24 -45.59
C VAL A 540 4.90 -25.01 -46.49
N VAL A 541 4.09 -23.98 -46.21
CA VAL A 541 2.88 -23.62 -46.96
C VAL A 541 3.11 -22.44 -47.91
N LEU A 542 4.09 -21.62 -47.65
CA LEU A 542 4.45 -20.48 -48.48
C LEU A 542 5.93 -20.17 -48.32
N SER A 543 6.66 -19.89 -49.41
CA SER A 543 8.05 -19.44 -49.35
C SER A 543 8.37 -18.59 -50.59
N LYS A 544 9.09 -17.48 -50.40
CA LYS A 544 9.46 -16.58 -51.49
C LYS A 544 10.79 -15.89 -51.18
N THR A 545 11.64 -15.81 -52.19
CA THR A 545 12.81 -14.89 -52.19
C THR A 545 12.36 -13.56 -52.75
N THR A 546 12.42 -12.50 -51.94
CA THR A 546 11.86 -11.19 -52.32
C THR A 546 12.43 -10.13 -51.39
N ASP A 547 12.49 -8.89 -51.82
CA ASP A 547 12.77 -7.69 -51.04
C ASP A 547 11.51 -6.94 -50.61
N GLU A 548 10.30 -7.49 -50.95
CA GLU A 548 9.03 -6.91 -50.56
C GLU A 548 8.85 -6.96 -49.03
N LYS A 549 8.32 -5.86 -48.48
CA LYS A 549 7.99 -5.73 -47.06
C LYS A 549 6.52 -6.07 -46.76
N SER A 550 5.91 -6.93 -47.60
CA SER A 550 4.54 -7.45 -47.38
C SER A 550 4.43 -8.86 -47.92
N ILE A 551 3.58 -9.67 -47.28
CA ILE A 551 3.33 -11.07 -47.60
C ILE A 551 1.83 -11.24 -47.81
N ASN A 552 1.43 -11.71 -48.98
CA ASN A 552 0.05 -12.04 -49.23
C ASN A 552 -0.27 -13.44 -48.68
N LEU A 553 -1.24 -13.51 -47.78
CA LEU A 553 -1.70 -14.71 -47.08
C LEU A 553 -3.12 -15.13 -47.45
N SER A 554 -3.78 -14.48 -48.42
CA SER A 554 -5.17 -14.71 -48.79
C SER A 554 -5.44 -16.15 -49.29
N GLY A 555 -4.41 -16.90 -49.65
CA GLY A 555 -4.49 -18.31 -50.02
C GLY A 555 -4.34 -19.30 -48.89
N LEU A 556 -4.10 -18.86 -47.64
CA LEU A 556 -3.94 -19.72 -46.49
C LEU A 556 -5.28 -19.92 -45.77
N SER A 557 -5.48 -21.12 -45.24
CA SER A 557 -6.62 -21.40 -44.36
C SER A 557 -6.48 -20.69 -43.04
N LYS A 558 -7.60 -20.40 -42.38
CA LYS A 558 -7.59 -19.86 -41.01
C LYS A 558 -6.80 -20.78 -40.05
N GLY A 559 -5.91 -20.19 -39.25
CA GLY A 559 -5.10 -20.98 -38.32
C GLY A 559 -3.81 -20.31 -37.88
N LEU A 560 -3.04 -21.06 -37.09
CA LEU A 560 -1.74 -20.65 -36.57
C LEU A 560 -0.62 -21.06 -37.55
N TYR A 561 0.30 -20.15 -37.82
CA TYR A 561 1.45 -20.38 -38.70
C TYR A 561 2.72 -19.80 -38.06
N ILE A 562 3.87 -20.29 -38.48
CA ILE A 562 5.20 -19.74 -38.15
C ILE A 562 5.74 -19.06 -39.41
N VAL A 563 6.12 -17.78 -39.30
CA VAL A 563 6.77 -17.03 -40.36
C VAL A 563 8.24 -16.86 -40.00
N GLU A 564 9.11 -17.24 -40.90
CA GLU A 564 10.55 -16.98 -40.82
C GLU A 564 10.94 -16.01 -41.92
N ILE A 565 11.62 -14.91 -41.55
CA ILE A 565 12.11 -13.89 -42.48
C ILE A 565 13.63 -13.83 -42.38
N THR A 566 14.29 -13.89 -43.51
CA THR A 566 15.74 -13.72 -43.62
C THR A 566 16.04 -12.36 -44.21
N PHE A 567 17.03 -11.67 -43.63
CA PHE A 567 17.50 -10.36 -44.09
C PHE A 567 18.89 -10.49 -44.72
N GLU A 568 19.32 -9.47 -45.51
CA GLU A 568 20.67 -9.45 -46.08
C GLU A 568 21.71 -9.08 -45.02
N ASP A 569 21.38 -8.17 -44.12
CA ASP A 569 22.25 -7.43 -43.21
C ASP A 569 21.82 -7.47 -41.72
N ALA A 570 20.86 -8.32 -41.39
CA ALA A 570 20.37 -8.48 -40.03
C ALA A 570 20.09 -9.97 -39.68
N LYS A 571 19.93 -10.28 -38.41
CA LYS A 571 19.55 -11.62 -37.93
C LYS A 571 18.17 -12.01 -38.45
N PRO A 572 17.92 -13.30 -38.77
CA PRO A 572 16.61 -13.79 -39.18
C PRO A 572 15.56 -13.53 -38.08
N LEU A 573 14.33 -13.24 -38.51
CA LEU A 573 13.16 -13.17 -37.65
C LEU A 573 12.34 -14.46 -37.78
N SER A 574 11.93 -15.04 -36.65
CA SER A 574 10.94 -16.11 -36.59
C SER A 574 9.80 -15.67 -35.69
N ALA A 575 8.55 -15.72 -36.20
CA ALA A 575 7.39 -15.27 -35.46
C ALA A 575 6.16 -16.14 -35.72
N LYS A 576 5.25 -16.24 -34.74
CA LYS A 576 3.93 -16.85 -34.90
C LYS A 576 2.94 -15.81 -35.43
N ILE A 577 2.10 -16.20 -36.37
CA ILE A 577 1.00 -15.41 -36.91
C ILE A 577 -0.32 -16.21 -36.88
N ILE A 578 -1.41 -15.50 -36.72
CA ILE A 578 -2.77 -16.05 -36.81
C ILE A 578 -3.41 -15.50 -38.07
N VAL A 579 -3.88 -16.41 -38.96
CA VAL A 579 -4.64 -16.05 -40.16
C VAL A 579 -6.12 -16.23 -39.84
N ASN A 580 -6.93 -15.17 -40.02
CA ASN A 580 -8.36 -15.10 -39.71
C ASN A 580 -9.25 -15.28 -40.93
#